data_ce5c54b11448751cff6c47946841fc42
#
_entry.id   ce5c54b11448751cff6c47946841fc42
#
_cell.length_a   1.000
_cell.length_b   1.000
_cell.length_c   1.000
_cell.angle_alpha   90.00
_cell.angle_beta   90.00
_cell.angle_gamma   90.00
#
_symmetry.space_group_name_H-M   'P 1'
#
loop_
_entity.id
_entity.type
_entity.pdbx_description
1 polymer ?
#
loop_
_entity_poly.entity_id
_entity_poly.type
_entity_poly.pdbx_seq_one_letter_code
_entity_poly.pdbx_strand_id
1 'polypeptide(L)'
;MNKLAIILPCWNEEDVLQLSINILSEYFNNLIEKRIISKDSFLCFVDDGSEDDTWKIVTKNSNRNLIGVKLSSNCGHQNALLAGLLSNKNKADMYITMDCDLQDDINAIQDMIASFKDGNEVVYGVRKSRATDTLFKRKSAEIYYNLQHKIGIKSVKNHADFRLISNNVLCHLEEFSEVNLYLRAMFPIIGFKNNAVYYDRKERLAGESKYPLKKMLAFAWDGITSFSVYPLKLITFFGLVIFILSMLSIAYVIFIKIFTDMPVSGWASTNIPIYFS
;
A
#
# COMPACT_ATOMS: atom_id res chain seq x y z
N MET A 1 -17.14 22.23 13.48
CA MET A 1 -16.13 21.23 13.84
C MET A 1 -16.14 20.15 12.77
N ASN A 2 -14.97 19.71 12.33
CA ASN A 2 -14.85 18.71 11.27
C ASN A 2 -15.21 17.32 11.82
N LYS A 3 -15.89 16.56 11.00
CA LYS A 3 -16.24 15.17 11.29
C LYS A 3 -15.10 14.26 10.88
N LEU A 4 -14.62 13.43 11.80
CA LEU A 4 -13.54 12.46 11.60
C LEU A 4 -14.11 11.04 11.51
N ALA A 5 -13.62 10.25 10.56
CA ALA A 5 -13.76 8.80 10.55
C ALA A 5 -12.38 8.16 10.69
N ILE A 6 -12.21 7.20 11.59
CA ILE A 6 -10.99 6.38 11.67
C ILE A 6 -11.31 4.99 11.12
N ILE A 7 -10.59 4.55 10.11
CA ILE A 7 -10.78 3.27 9.43
C ILE A 7 -9.70 2.28 9.90
N LEU A 8 -10.13 1.17 10.47
CA LEU A 8 -9.28 0.17 11.13
C LEU A 8 -9.54 -1.21 10.53
N PRO A 9 -8.71 -1.69 9.61
CA PRO A 9 -8.82 -3.06 9.12
C PRO A 9 -8.38 -4.05 10.21
N CYS A 10 -9.10 -5.15 10.34
CA CYS A 10 -8.81 -6.22 11.27
C CYS A 10 -9.01 -7.58 10.60
N TRP A 11 -8.14 -8.55 10.92
CA TRP A 11 -8.22 -9.92 10.46
C TRP A 11 -7.62 -10.88 11.47
N ASN A 12 -8.48 -11.68 12.10
CA ASN A 12 -8.11 -12.60 13.17
C ASN A 12 -7.35 -11.90 14.30
N GLU A 13 -7.97 -10.88 14.88
CA GLU A 13 -7.40 -10.02 15.93
C GLU A 13 -8.21 -10.11 17.26
N GLU A 14 -8.91 -11.24 17.51
CA GLU A 14 -9.75 -11.42 18.70
C GLU A 14 -9.01 -11.15 20.02
N ASP A 15 -7.71 -11.50 20.09
CA ASP A 15 -6.90 -11.37 21.30
C ASP A 15 -6.64 -9.91 21.71
N VAL A 16 -6.58 -8.99 20.73
CA VAL A 16 -6.18 -7.59 20.98
C VAL A 16 -7.30 -6.59 20.72
N LEU A 17 -8.30 -6.97 19.92
CA LEU A 17 -9.29 -6.03 19.40
C LEU A 17 -10.12 -5.36 20.50
N GLN A 18 -10.54 -6.09 21.54
CA GLN A 18 -11.32 -5.49 22.63
C GLN A 18 -10.52 -4.41 23.38
N LEU A 19 -9.23 -4.64 23.62
CA LEU A 19 -8.36 -3.66 24.24
C LEU A 19 -8.17 -2.42 23.34
N SER A 20 -7.98 -2.64 22.05
CA SER A 20 -7.84 -1.58 21.05
C SER A 20 -9.10 -0.72 20.96
N ILE A 21 -10.27 -1.34 20.96
CA ILE A 21 -11.57 -0.62 20.98
C ILE A 21 -11.68 0.27 22.21
N ASN A 22 -11.34 -0.24 23.39
CA ASN A 22 -11.44 0.51 24.62
C ASN A 22 -10.52 1.74 24.61
N ILE A 23 -9.24 1.56 24.27
CA ILE A 23 -8.25 2.65 24.21
C ILE A 23 -8.64 3.69 23.17
N LEU A 24 -9.03 3.27 21.97
CA LEU A 24 -9.43 4.18 20.90
C LEU A 24 -10.72 4.93 21.24
N SER A 25 -11.69 4.26 21.85
CA SER A 25 -12.96 4.90 22.23
C SER A 25 -12.76 5.96 23.32
N GLU A 26 -11.91 5.69 24.30
CA GLU A 26 -11.56 6.66 25.34
C GLU A 26 -10.85 7.88 24.74
N TYR A 27 -9.82 7.64 23.89
CA TYR A 27 -9.09 8.70 23.21
C TYR A 27 -10.02 9.52 22.31
N PHE A 28 -10.91 8.87 21.58
CA PHE A 28 -11.86 9.50 20.68
C PHE A 28 -12.86 10.39 21.40
N ASN A 29 -13.41 9.91 22.54
CA ASN A 29 -14.28 10.70 23.40
C ASN A 29 -13.57 11.94 23.94
N ASN A 30 -12.31 11.83 24.34
CA ASN A 30 -11.50 12.97 24.77
C ASN A 30 -11.35 14.03 23.67
N LEU A 31 -11.18 13.62 22.39
CA LEU A 31 -11.14 14.55 21.26
C LEU A 31 -12.49 15.27 21.04
N ILE A 32 -13.61 14.56 21.26
CA ILE A 32 -14.96 15.14 21.17
C ILE A 32 -15.18 16.14 22.31
N GLU A 33 -14.86 15.78 23.56
CA GLU A 33 -15.00 16.64 24.74
C GLU A 33 -14.16 17.92 24.62
N LYS A 34 -12.93 17.79 24.11
CA LYS A 34 -12.04 18.93 23.80
C LYS A 34 -12.49 19.73 22.57
N ARG A 35 -13.56 19.37 21.93
CA ARG A 35 -14.09 20.00 20.71
C ARG A 35 -13.07 20.07 19.56
N ILE A 36 -12.17 19.10 19.48
CA ILE A 36 -11.19 18.97 18.39
C ILE A 36 -11.89 18.42 17.14
N ILE A 37 -12.81 17.46 17.34
CA ILE A 37 -13.63 16.81 16.32
C ILE A 37 -15.13 16.93 16.65
N SER A 38 -15.99 16.70 15.66
CA SER A 38 -17.45 16.68 15.83
C SER A 38 -17.89 15.46 16.64
N LYS A 39 -18.99 15.62 17.40
CA LYS A 39 -19.66 14.52 18.11
C LYS A 39 -20.21 13.42 17.20
N ASP A 40 -20.38 13.71 15.89
CA ASP A 40 -20.84 12.78 14.88
C ASP A 40 -19.69 12.01 14.21
N SER A 41 -18.46 12.20 14.70
CA SER A 41 -17.29 11.46 14.29
C SER A 41 -17.38 9.99 14.74
N PHE A 42 -16.70 9.06 14.05
CA PHE A 42 -16.84 7.63 14.33
C PHE A 42 -15.58 6.81 14.01
N LEU A 43 -15.46 5.67 14.68
CA LEU A 43 -14.53 4.60 14.40
C LEU A 43 -15.21 3.59 13.48
N CYS A 44 -14.51 3.11 12.45
CA CYS A 44 -14.99 2.07 11.53
C CYS A 44 -14.02 0.90 11.52
N PHE A 45 -14.40 -0.21 12.15
CA PHE A 45 -13.65 -1.46 12.09
C PHE A 45 -14.06 -2.25 10.85
N VAL A 46 -13.08 -2.64 10.03
CA VAL A 46 -13.31 -3.40 8.79
C VAL A 46 -12.80 -4.80 8.99
N ASP A 47 -13.70 -5.75 9.16
CA ASP A 47 -13.38 -7.17 9.29
C ASP A 47 -13.09 -7.78 7.90
N ASP A 48 -11.84 -8.13 7.66
CA ASP A 48 -11.36 -8.71 6.38
C ASP A 48 -11.59 -10.22 6.33
N GLY A 49 -12.83 -10.65 6.61
CA GLY A 49 -13.22 -12.05 6.55
C GLY A 49 -12.55 -12.91 7.63
N SER A 50 -12.57 -12.45 8.89
CA SER A 50 -12.02 -13.22 10.02
C SER A 50 -12.78 -14.51 10.26
N GLU A 51 -12.03 -15.54 10.69
CA GLU A 51 -12.54 -16.88 11.04
C GLU A 51 -12.75 -17.04 12.56
N ASP A 52 -12.16 -16.12 13.35
CA ASP A 52 -12.24 -16.07 14.82
C ASP A 52 -13.39 -15.15 15.31
N ASP A 53 -13.40 -14.81 16.59
CA ASP A 53 -14.44 -13.99 17.20
C ASP A 53 -14.28 -12.46 16.94
N THR A 54 -13.34 -12.03 16.06
CA THR A 54 -13.11 -10.62 15.70
C THR A 54 -14.41 -9.90 15.34
N TRP A 55 -15.23 -10.46 14.44
CA TRP A 55 -16.50 -9.83 14.05
C TRP A 55 -17.53 -9.74 15.18
N LYS A 56 -17.60 -10.74 16.03
CA LYS A 56 -18.49 -10.72 17.20
C LYS A 56 -18.11 -9.59 18.17
N ILE A 57 -16.80 -9.36 18.36
CA ILE A 57 -16.30 -8.27 19.20
C ILE A 57 -16.69 -6.93 18.61
N VAL A 58 -16.52 -6.70 17.30
CA VAL A 58 -16.93 -5.48 16.61
C VAL A 58 -18.43 -5.22 16.80
N THR A 59 -19.27 -6.22 16.51
CA THR A 59 -20.73 -6.07 16.58
C THR A 59 -21.21 -5.81 18.00
N LYS A 60 -20.63 -6.47 19.00
CA LYS A 60 -20.96 -6.26 20.42
C LYS A 60 -20.68 -4.83 20.89
N ASN A 61 -19.63 -4.18 20.34
CA ASN A 61 -19.24 -2.83 20.69
C ASN A 61 -19.84 -1.76 19.78
N SER A 62 -20.61 -2.16 18.75
CA SER A 62 -21.19 -1.22 17.78
C SER A 62 -22.18 -0.26 18.43
N ASN A 63 -22.03 1.03 18.12
CA ASN A 63 -22.87 2.11 18.59
C ASN A 63 -22.82 3.29 17.59
N ARG A 64 -23.34 4.49 17.98
CA ARG A 64 -23.33 5.68 17.12
C ARG A 64 -21.93 6.09 16.65
N ASN A 65 -20.93 5.92 17.51
CA ASN A 65 -19.55 6.36 17.24
C ASN A 65 -18.60 5.19 16.90
N LEU A 66 -19.10 3.95 16.87
CA LEU A 66 -18.37 2.76 16.47
C LEU A 66 -19.23 1.91 15.53
N ILE A 67 -18.78 1.75 14.29
CA ILE A 67 -19.45 0.95 13.28
C ILE A 67 -18.54 -0.15 12.76
N GLY A 68 -19.12 -1.22 12.22
CA GLY A 68 -18.40 -2.32 11.58
C GLY A 68 -18.74 -2.42 10.09
N VAL A 69 -17.76 -2.80 9.30
CA VAL A 69 -17.91 -3.27 7.91
C VAL A 69 -17.34 -4.67 7.85
N LYS A 70 -18.09 -5.63 7.30
CA LYS A 70 -17.63 -7.01 7.15
C LYS A 70 -17.46 -7.36 5.69
N LEU A 71 -16.30 -7.87 5.32
CA LEU A 71 -16.04 -8.44 4.00
C LEU A 71 -16.43 -9.93 3.99
N SER A 72 -16.82 -10.43 2.83
CA SER A 72 -17.26 -11.83 2.65
C SER A 72 -16.10 -12.83 2.76
N SER A 73 -14.88 -12.39 2.53
CA SER A 73 -13.66 -13.20 2.57
C SER A 73 -12.44 -12.32 2.79
N ASN A 74 -11.30 -12.92 3.16
CA ASN A 74 -10.05 -12.19 3.25
C ASN A 74 -9.61 -11.69 1.86
N CYS A 75 -9.63 -10.37 1.69
CA CYS A 75 -9.23 -9.68 0.47
C CYS A 75 -7.86 -8.98 0.63
N GLY A 76 -7.28 -9.02 1.83
CA GLY A 76 -6.01 -8.40 2.18
C GLY A 76 -6.14 -6.96 2.66
N HIS A 77 -5.18 -6.56 3.48
CA HIS A 77 -5.16 -5.31 4.24
C HIS A 77 -5.50 -4.05 3.41
N GLN A 78 -4.93 -3.91 2.21
CA GLN A 78 -5.16 -2.73 1.36
C GLN A 78 -6.61 -2.66 0.85
N ASN A 79 -7.16 -3.81 0.46
CA ASN A 79 -8.54 -3.88 0.00
C ASN A 79 -9.53 -3.67 1.15
N ALA A 80 -9.22 -4.15 2.36
CA ALA A 80 -10.02 -3.87 3.54
C ALA A 80 -10.02 -2.39 3.89
N LEU A 81 -8.85 -1.71 3.84
CA LEU A 81 -8.76 -0.26 4.01
C LEU A 81 -9.60 0.49 2.96
N LEU A 82 -9.47 0.12 1.69
CA LEU A 82 -10.22 0.73 0.60
C LEU A 82 -11.72 0.53 0.78
N ALA A 83 -12.16 -0.68 1.11
CA ALA A 83 -13.57 -0.99 1.37
C ALA A 83 -14.13 -0.13 2.52
N GLY A 84 -13.37 0.02 3.61
CA GLY A 84 -13.73 0.88 4.74
C GLY A 84 -13.83 2.35 4.35
N LEU A 85 -12.88 2.86 3.57
CA LEU A 85 -12.87 4.24 3.07
C LEU A 85 -14.08 4.50 2.17
N LEU A 86 -14.27 3.67 1.12
CA LEU A 86 -15.34 3.87 0.13
C LEU A 86 -16.73 3.67 0.73
N SER A 87 -16.93 2.71 1.63
CA SER A 87 -18.21 2.51 2.34
C SER A 87 -18.60 3.70 3.20
N ASN A 88 -17.64 4.54 3.57
CA ASN A 88 -17.86 5.71 4.41
C ASN A 88 -17.64 7.04 3.68
N LYS A 89 -17.44 7.01 2.37
CA LYS A 89 -17.31 8.22 1.55
C LYS A 89 -18.50 9.17 1.77
N ASN A 90 -18.22 10.46 1.84
CA ASN A 90 -19.17 11.54 2.12
C ASN A 90 -19.85 11.48 3.50
N LYS A 91 -19.38 10.62 4.41
CA LYS A 91 -19.90 10.55 5.79
C LYS A 91 -19.05 11.34 6.78
N ALA A 92 -17.85 11.76 6.41
CA ALA A 92 -16.95 12.58 7.22
C ALA A 92 -16.17 13.58 6.35
N ASP A 93 -15.61 14.62 6.99
CA ASP A 93 -14.76 15.61 6.29
C ASP A 93 -13.34 15.11 6.09
N MET A 94 -12.87 14.27 7.02
CA MET A 94 -11.53 13.70 7.04
C MET A 94 -11.57 12.24 7.51
N TYR A 95 -10.66 11.45 6.98
CA TYR A 95 -10.53 10.02 7.25
C TYR A 95 -9.09 9.72 7.69
N ILE A 96 -8.94 8.98 8.78
CA ILE A 96 -7.65 8.44 9.20
C ILE A 96 -7.67 6.93 8.98
N THR A 97 -6.65 6.41 8.31
CA THR A 97 -6.39 4.96 8.24
C THR A 97 -5.30 4.60 9.25
N MET A 98 -5.48 3.54 10.01
CA MET A 98 -4.47 3.02 10.93
C MET A 98 -4.70 1.54 11.24
N ASP A 99 -3.65 0.85 11.69
CA ASP A 99 -3.74 -0.54 12.10
C ASP A 99 -4.46 -0.67 13.45
N CYS A 100 -5.23 -1.75 13.64
CA CYS A 100 -6.00 -1.99 14.87
C CYS A 100 -5.12 -2.45 16.06
N ASP A 101 -3.84 -2.79 15.83
CA ASP A 101 -2.90 -3.29 16.85
C ASP A 101 -2.27 -2.19 17.74
N LEU A 102 -2.62 -0.92 17.49
CA LEU A 102 -2.17 0.27 18.22
C LEU A 102 -0.63 0.43 18.31
N GLN A 103 0.11 -0.09 17.34
CA GLN A 103 1.54 0.17 17.25
C GLN A 103 1.85 1.61 16.84
N ASP A 104 0.96 2.23 16.07
CA ASP A 104 1.10 3.64 15.69
C ASP A 104 0.62 4.54 16.83
N ASP A 105 1.32 5.66 17.07
CA ASP A 105 1.00 6.53 18.20
C ASP A 105 -0.27 7.32 17.96
N ILE A 106 -1.33 6.99 18.71
CA ILE A 106 -2.62 7.65 18.62
C ILE A 106 -2.55 9.16 18.90
N ASN A 107 -1.54 9.64 19.66
CA ASN A 107 -1.39 11.07 19.93
C ASN A 107 -1.04 11.87 18.66
N ALA A 108 -0.40 11.26 17.68
CA ALA A 108 -0.12 11.89 16.39
C ALA A 108 -1.40 12.28 15.62
N ILE A 109 -2.56 11.70 15.97
CA ILE A 109 -3.87 12.07 15.39
C ILE A 109 -4.18 13.55 15.57
N GLN A 110 -3.87 14.13 16.74
CA GLN A 110 -4.11 15.57 16.97
C GLN A 110 -3.26 16.44 16.03
N ASP A 111 -1.99 16.10 15.84
CA ASP A 111 -1.11 16.83 14.95
C ASP A 111 -1.54 16.67 13.48
N MET A 112 -2.05 15.49 13.11
CA MET A 112 -2.63 15.27 11.78
C MET A 112 -3.87 16.14 11.55
N ILE A 113 -4.76 16.23 12.55
CA ILE A 113 -5.95 17.08 12.48
C ILE A 113 -5.57 18.56 12.40
N ALA A 114 -4.55 19.00 13.15
CA ALA A 114 -4.03 20.36 13.06
C ALA A 114 -3.50 20.66 11.66
N SER A 115 -2.67 19.76 11.12
CA SER A 115 -2.14 19.88 9.75
C SER A 115 -3.24 19.91 8.68
N PHE A 116 -4.32 19.15 8.86
CA PHE A 116 -5.49 19.21 7.97
C PHE A 116 -6.18 20.58 8.04
N LYS A 117 -6.35 21.14 9.25
CA LYS A 117 -6.93 22.49 9.43
C LYS A 117 -6.09 23.59 8.79
N ASP A 118 -4.76 23.37 8.65
CA ASP A 118 -3.84 24.24 7.92
C ASP A 118 -3.95 24.11 6.38
N GLY A 119 -4.93 23.34 5.92
CA GLY A 119 -5.25 23.16 4.51
C GLY A 119 -4.46 22.07 3.81
N ASN A 120 -3.84 21.13 4.53
CA ASN A 120 -3.25 19.93 3.93
C ASN A 120 -4.33 18.86 3.76
N GLU A 121 -4.49 18.34 2.56
CA GLU A 121 -5.53 17.36 2.25
C GLU A 121 -5.07 15.90 2.47
N VAL A 122 -3.76 15.68 2.50
CA VAL A 122 -3.15 14.39 2.85
C VAL A 122 -2.09 14.64 3.93
N VAL A 123 -2.18 13.93 5.05
CA VAL A 123 -1.17 14.00 6.11
C VAL A 123 -0.63 12.60 6.38
N TYR A 124 0.66 12.40 6.10
CA TYR A 124 1.33 11.12 6.28
C TYR A 124 1.85 10.97 7.70
N GLY A 125 1.55 9.86 8.36
CA GLY A 125 2.26 9.42 9.54
C GLY A 125 3.60 8.81 9.14
N VAL A 126 4.69 9.42 9.60
CA VAL A 126 6.06 8.98 9.29
C VAL A 126 6.76 8.56 10.58
N ARG A 127 7.29 7.34 10.59
CA ARG A 127 8.04 6.83 11.75
C ARG A 127 9.38 7.53 11.86
N LYS A 128 9.67 8.18 13.01
CA LYS A 128 10.90 8.95 13.27
C LYS A 128 12.15 8.08 13.17
N SER A 129 12.12 6.88 13.76
CA SER A 129 13.25 5.98 13.74
C SER A 129 12.82 4.54 13.44
N ARG A 130 13.73 3.79 12.79
CA ARG A 130 13.70 2.34 12.70
C ARG A 130 14.75 1.72 13.64
N ALA A 131 14.95 2.32 14.81
CA ALA A 131 15.97 1.86 15.75
C ALA A 131 15.73 0.41 16.22
N THR A 132 14.49 -0.02 16.24
CA THR A 132 14.08 -1.40 16.56
C THR A 132 14.22 -2.38 15.40
N ASP A 133 14.42 -1.88 14.16
CA ASP A 133 14.62 -2.76 12.99
C ASP A 133 16.07 -3.25 12.92
N THR A 134 16.26 -4.51 12.56
CA THR A 134 17.60 -5.06 12.29
C THR A 134 18.28 -4.30 11.14
N LEU A 135 19.61 -4.23 11.15
CA LEU A 135 20.40 -3.57 10.08
C LEU A 135 20.02 -4.08 8.68
N PHE A 136 19.71 -5.37 8.57
CA PHE A 136 19.26 -5.98 7.31
C PHE A 136 17.91 -5.42 6.85
N LYS A 137 16.91 -5.36 7.73
CA LYS A 137 15.59 -4.79 7.42
C LYS A 137 15.67 -3.31 7.03
N ARG A 138 16.54 -2.55 7.70
CA ARG A 138 16.75 -1.13 7.41
C ARG A 138 17.36 -0.92 6.02
N LYS A 139 18.46 -1.65 5.71
CA LYS A 139 19.11 -1.56 4.39
C LYS A 139 18.23 -2.07 3.26
N SER A 140 17.51 -3.18 3.45
CA SER A 140 16.60 -3.70 2.42
C SER A 140 15.47 -2.75 2.10
N ALA A 141 14.90 -2.09 3.12
CA ALA A 141 13.88 -1.06 2.91
C ALA A 141 14.45 0.18 2.19
N GLU A 142 15.66 0.62 2.51
CA GLU A 142 16.31 1.75 1.84
C GLU A 142 16.56 1.45 0.36
N ILE A 143 17.07 0.25 0.05
CA ILE A 143 17.25 -0.22 -1.33
C ILE A 143 15.90 -0.24 -2.05
N TYR A 144 14.85 -0.75 -1.43
CA TYR A 144 13.51 -0.80 -1.98
C TYR A 144 12.96 0.59 -2.31
N TYR A 145 13.03 1.55 -1.39
CA TYR A 145 12.58 2.92 -1.65
C TYR A 145 13.41 3.64 -2.73
N ASN A 146 14.73 3.41 -2.75
CA ASN A 146 15.61 3.96 -3.78
C ASN A 146 15.29 3.36 -5.16
N LEU A 147 14.98 2.06 -5.21
CA LEU A 147 14.53 1.41 -6.44
C LEU A 147 13.20 1.99 -6.92
N GLN A 148 12.21 2.09 -6.03
CA GLN A 148 10.92 2.73 -6.36
C GLN A 148 11.10 4.12 -6.95
N HIS A 149 11.95 4.94 -6.33
CA HIS A 149 12.23 6.30 -6.82
C HIS A 149 12.89 6.29 -8.21
N LYS A 150 13.87 5.38 -8.45
CA LYS A 150 14.55 5.25 -9.76
C LYS A 150 13.59 4.83 -10.88
N ILE A 151 12.59 4.00 -10.56
CA ILE A 151 11.58 3.54 -11.53
C ILE A 151 10.36 4.47 -11.63
N GLY A 152 10.43 5.66 -10.99
CA GLY A 152 9.44 6.72 -11.13
C GLY A 152 8.25 6.65 -10.17
N ILE A 153 8.27 5.73 -9.18
CA ILE A 153 7.23 5.65 -8.15
C ILE A 153 7.50 6.73 -7.08
N LYS A 154 6.62 7.72 -7.00
CA LYS A 154 6.65 8.77 -5.97
C LYS A 154 6.07 8.19 -4.67
N SER A 155 6.90 7.65 -3.79
CA SER A 155 6.47 7.21 -2.46
C SER A 155 7.16 8.03 -1.37
N VAL A 156 6.44 8.36 -0.30
CA VAL A 156 7.02 9.02 0.88
C VAL A 156 7.81 7.97 1.67
N LYS A 157 9.09 8.24 1.95
CA LYS A 157 9.94 7.30 2.68
C LYS A 157 9.41 7.08 4.11
N ASN A 158 9.43 5.84 4.58
CA ASN A 158 9.07 5.43 5.94
C ASN A 158 7.63 5.74 6.39
N HIS A 159 6.71 6.10 5.46
CA HIS A 159 5.32 6.25 5.85
C HIS A 159 4.64 4.88 6.06
N ALA A 160 3.77 4.84 7.05
CA ALA A 160 2.90 3.70 7.33
C ALA A 160 1.56 3.83 6.58
N ASP A 161 0.65 2.88 6.79
CA ASP A 161 -0.74 3.03 6.39
C ASP A 161 -1.51 3.99 7.32
N PHE A 162 -0.82 4.52 8.34
CA PHE A 162 -1.29 5.59 9.21
C PHE A 162 -1.21 6.93 8.48
N ARG A 163 -2.36 7.42 8.05
CA ARG A 163 -2.47 8.69 7.32
C ARG A 163 -3.86 9.31 7.50
N LEU A 164 -3.92 10.64 7.37
CA LEU A 164 -5.16 11.39 7.27
C LEU A 164 -5.36 11.82 5.81
N ILE A 165 -6.58 11.68 5.31
CA ILE A 165 -7.00 12.18 4.00
C ILE A 165 -8.32 12.96 4.12
N SER A 166 -8.51 13.95 3.28
CA SER A 166 -9.79 14.66 3.15
C SER A 166 -10.83 13.82 2.41
N ASN A 167 -12.12 14.17 2.55
CA ASN A 167 -13.17 13.59 1.73
C ASN A 167 -12.97 13.90 0.22
N ASN A 168 -12.39 15.05 -0.10
CA ASN A 168 -12.07 15.42 -1.47
C ASN A 168 -11.05 14.45 -2.09
N VAL A 169 -9.97 14.13 -1.38
CA VAL A 169 -9.00 13.11 -1.80
C VAL A 169 -9.65 11.75 -1.98
N LEU A 170 -10.56 11.37 -1.07
CA LEU A 170 -11.26 10.09 -1.16
C LEU A 170 -12.18 10.03 -2.40
N CYS A 171 -12.84 11.12 -2.76
CA CYS A 171 -13.63 11.20 -3.98
C CYS A 171 -12.80 10.96 -5.24
N HIS A 172 -11.60 11.56 -5.31
CA HIS A 172 -10.69 11.34 -6.45
C HIS A 172 -10.05 9.94 -6.43
N LEU A 173 -9.85 9.36 -5.24
CA LEU A 173 -9.33 7.98 -5.14
C LEU A 173 -10.30 6.96 -5.77
N GLU A 174 -11.60 7.17 -5.68
CA GLU A 174 -12.62 6.29 -6.27
C GLU A 174 -12.59 6.27 -7.80
N GLU A 175 -12.09 7.34 -8.44
CA GLU A 175 -11.98 7.41 -9.92
C GLU A 175 -10.92 6.45 -10.47
N PHE A 176 -10.02 5.94 -9.62
CA PHE A 176 -9.03 4.95 -10.01
C PHE A 176 -9.63 3.54 -9.94
N SER A 177 -9.82 2.93 -11.10
CA SER A 177 -10.43 1.58 -11.26
C SER A 177 -9.42 0.43 -11.27
N GLU A 178 -8.23 0.63 -10.74
CA GLU A 178 -7.14 -0.34 -10.78
C GLU A 178 -7.39 -1.52 -9.84
N VAL A 179 -7.23 -2.75 -10.34
CA VAL A 179 -7.50 -3.99 -9.58
C VAL A 179 -6.50 -4.18 -8.43
N ASN A 180 -5.25 -3.74 -8.61
CA ASN A 180 -4.19 -3.86 -7.60
C ASN A 180 -3.82 -2.48 -7.05
N LEU A 181 -4.69 -1.91 -6.22
CA LEU A 181 -4.46 -0.62 -5.60
C LEU A 181 -3.35 -0.69 -4.53
N TYR A 182 -2.21 -0.11 -4.83
CA TYR A 182 -1.17 0.14 -3.84
C TYR A 182 -1.38 1.56 -3.27
N LEU A 183 -2.20 1.68 -2.24
CA LEU A 183 -2.62 2.97 -1.67
C LEU A 183 -1.44 3.88 -1.31
N ARG A 184 -0.30 3.30 -0.90
CA ARG A 184 0.91 4.07 -0.57
C ARG A 184 1.49 4.86 -1.75
N ALA A 185 1.31 4.39 -2.98
CA ALA A 185 1.76 5.10 -4.17
C ALA A 185 0.66 6.00 -4.75
N MET A 186 -0.61 5.67 -4.53
CA MET A 186 -1.75 6.41 -5.09
C MET A 186 -1.84 7.84 -4.55
N PHE A 187 -1.75 8.04 -3.23
CA PHE A 187 -1.88 9.38 -2.64
C PHE A 187 -0.84 10.38 -3.15
N PRO A 188 0.46 10.05 -3.28
CA PRO A 188 1.42 10.93 -3.94
C PRO A 188 1.14 11.20 -5.42
N ILE A 189 0.52 10.25 -6.14
CA ILE A 189 0.17 10.40 -7.57
C ILE A 189 -1.00 11.37 -7.74
N ILE A 190 -2.02 11.28 -6.88
CA ILE A 190 -3.17 12.19 -6.88
C ILE A 190 -2.71 13.65 -6.69
N GLY A 191 -1.63 13.89 -5.93
CA GLY A 191 -0.88 15.16 -5.97
C GLY A 191 -1.50 16.30 -5.15
N PHE A 192 -2.42 16.03 -4.22
CA PHE A 192 -2.97 17.03 -3.31
C PHE A 192 -1.92 17.59 -2.35
N LYS A 193 -2.19 18.80 -1.80
CA LYS A 193 -1.34 19.41 -0.78
C LYS A 193 -1.18 18.48 0.41
N ASN A 194 0.05 18.20 0.78
CA ASN A 194 0.35 17.20 1.78
C ASN A 194 1.40 17.66 2.79
N ASN A 195 1.42 16.99 3.93
CA ASN A 195 2.39 17.19 5.00
C ASN A 195 2.72 15.84 5.67
N ALA A 196 3.77 15.83 6.49
CA ALA A 196 4.18 14.66 7.27
C ALA A 196 4.19 14.97 8.76
N VAL A 197 3.57 14.09 9.54
CA VAL A 197 3.62 14.09 11.01
C VAL A 197 4.50 12.94 11.46
N TYR A 198 5.52 13.26 12.25
CA TYR A 198 6.50 12.29 12.70
C TYR A 198 6.14 11.76 14.09
N TYR A 199 6.10 10.42 14.23
CA TYR A 199 5.79 9.75 15.49
C TYR A 199 6.73 8.59 15.77
N ASP A 200 6.76 8.15 17.03
CA ASP A 200 7.51 6.98 17.45
C ASP A 200 6.60 5.75 17.52
N ARG A 201 7.03 4.65 16.89
CA ARG A 201 6.27 3.41 16.88
C ARG A 201 6.41 2.70 18.22
N LYS A 202 5.30 2.27 18.80
CA LYS A 202 5.28 1.44 20.02
C LYS A 202 5.49 -0.03 19.70
N GLU A 203 5.90 -0.80 20.69
CA GLU A 203 5.89 -2.26 20.59
C GLU A 203 4.45 -2.79 20.53
N ARG A 204 4.28 -3.94 19.90
CA ARG A 204 2.96 -4.60 19.82
C ARG A 204 2.46 -4.95 21.23
N LEU A 205 1.20 -4.67 21.49
CA LEU A 205 0.56 -5.00 22.78
C LEU A 205 0.39 -6.52 22.94
N ALA A 206 0.11 -7.25 21.83
CA ALA A 206 0.02 -8.71 21.79
C ALA A 206 0.08 -9.22 20.34
N GLY A 207 0.25 -10.55 20.13
CA GLY A 207 0.25 -11.22 18.84
C GLY A 207 1.61 -11.34 18.14
N GLU A 208 1.74 -12.32 17.25
CA GLU A 208 2.95 -12.56 16.47
C GLU A 208 2.91 -11.87 15.10
N SER A 209 4.08 -11.57 14.54
CA SER A 209 4.18 -10.98 13.19
C SER A 209 3.75 -12.00 12.13
N LYS A 210 2.58 -11.80 11.53
CA LYS A 210 1.98 -12.69 10.50
C LYS A 210 2.54 -12.46 9.08
N TYR A 211 3.66 -11.71 8.91
CA TYR A 211 4.25 -11.39 7.60
C TYR A 211 5.55 -12.16 7.32
N PRO A 212 5.50 -13.36 6.71
CA PRO A 212 6.69 -14.07 6.27
C PRO A 212 7.38 -13.33 5.10
N LEU A 213 8.71 -13.51 4.97
CA LEU A 213 9.55 -12.91 3.91
C LEU A 213 8.95 -13.08 2.50
N LYS A 214 8.31 -14.23 2.22
CA LYS A 214 7.67 -14.53 0.94
C LYS A 214 6.52 -13.54 0.62
N LYS A 215 5.71 -13.19 1.62
CA LYS A 215 4.64 -12.18 1.45
C LYS A 215 5.21 -10.77 1.25
N MET A 216 6.32 -10.43 1.92
CA MET A 216 7.00 -9.13 1.72
C MET A 216 7.55 -8.99 0.30
N LEU A 217 8.15 -10.04 -0.26
CA LEU A 217 8.67 -10.04 -1.63
C LEU A 217 7.54 -9.96 -2.66
N ALA A 218 6.45 -10.72 -2.46
CA ALA A 218 5.28 -10.63 -3.33
C ALA A 218 4.70 -9.20 -3.33
N PHE A 219 4.54 -8.59 -2.16
CA PHE A 219 4.04 -7.23 -2.03
C PHE A 219 4.96 -6.18 -2.70
N ALA A 220 6.29 -6.38 -2.60
CA ALA A 220 7.26 -5.54 -3.29
C ALA A 220 7.16 -5.68 -4.81
N TRP A 221 6.96 -6.91 -5.30
CA TRP A 221 6.81 -7.20 -6.73
C TRP A 221 5.52 -6.59 -7.27
N ASP A 222 4.39 -6.78 -6.57
CA ASP A 222 3.10 -6.20 -6.93
C ASP A 222 3.18 -4.67 -7.02
N GLY A 223 3.85 -4.02 -6.05
CA GLY A 223 4.08 -2.59 -6.08
C GLY A 223 4.91 -2.11 -7.27
N ILE A 224 5.92 -2.88 -7.70
CA ILE A 224 6.76 -2.53 -8.86
C ILE A 224 5.99 -2.75 -10.17
N THR A 225 5.27 -3.86 -10.29
CA THR A 225 4.56 -4.20 -11.53
C THR A 225 3.32 -3.37 -11.77
N SER A 226 2.61 -2.99 -10.71
CA SER A 226 1.38 -2.19 -10.80
C SER A 226 1.64 -0.71 -11.08
N PHE A 227 2.76 -0.14 -10.61
CA PHE A 227 3.02 1.30 -10.70
C PHE A 227 4.26 1.67 -11.53
N SER A 228 4.87 0.71 -12.20
CA SER A 228 6.04 0.98 -13.04
C SER A 228 5.96 0.27 -14.39
N VAL A 229 6.16 1.05 -15.43
CA VAL A 229 6.37 0.54 -16.80
C VAL A 229 7.80 0.00 -17.00
N TYR A 230 8.65 0.06 -15.96
CA TYR A 230 10.07 -0.33 -16.08
C TYR A 230 10.27 -1.83 -16.41
N PRO A 231 9.54 -2.79 -15.79
CA PRO A 231 9.64 -4.20 -16.17
C PRO A 231 9.29 -4.43 -17.65
N LEU A 232 8.25 -3.74 -18.14
CA LEU A 232 7.84 -3.82 -19.54
C LEU A 232 8.92 -3.25 -20.49
N LYS A 233 9.52 -2.10 -20.14
CA LYS A 233 10.64 -1.52 -20.91
C LYS A 233 11.85 -2.43 -20.95
N LEU A 234 12.16 -3.13 -19.86
CA LEU A 234 13.25 -4.12 -19.82
C LEU A 234 12.96 -5.30 -20.77
N ILE A 235 11.76 -5.86 -20.72
CA ILE A 235 11.37 -6.96 -21.62
C ILE A 235 11.46 -6.49 -23.08
N THR A 236 10.94 -5.30 -23.39
CA THR A 236 11.01 -4.71 -24.74
C THR A 236 12.47 -4.52 -25.19
N PHE A 237 13.33 -4.01 -24.29
CA PHE A 237 14.74 -3.82 -24.59
C PHE A 237 15.46 -5.14 -24.89
N PHE A 238 15.28 -6.16 -24.02
CA PHE A 238 15.87 -7.47 -24.26
C PHE A 238 15.32 -8.15 -25.51
N GLY A 239 14.02 -8.04 -25.76
CA GLY A 239 13.40 -8.52 -27.00
C GLY A 239 14.02 -7.87 -28.24
N LEU A 240 14.23 -6.55 -28.20
CA LEU A 240 14.88 -5.83 -29.30
C LEU A 240 16.36 -6.29 -29.52
N VAL A 241 17.08 -6.47 -28.42
CA VAL A 241 18.47 -6.96 -28.49
C VAL A 241 18.55 -8.37 -29.13
N ILE A 242 17.69 -9.29 -28.67
CA ILE A 242 17.60 -10.64 -29.21
C ILE A 242 17.21 -10.60 -30.71
N PHE A 243 16.22 -9.77 -31.04
CA PHE A 243 15.81 -9.58 -32.43
C PHE A 243 16.97 -9.12 -33.35
N ILE A 244 17.74 -8.10 -32.91
CA ILE A 244 18.90 -7.59 -33.66
C ILE A 244 19.95 -8.68 -33.81
N LEU A 245 20.28 -9.40 -32.72
CA LEU A 245 21.26 -10.50 -32.77
C LEU A 245 20.83 -11.62 -33.73
N SER A 246 19.55 -11.97 -33.72
CA SER A 246 18.98 -12.96 -34.65
C SER A 246 19.08 -12.50 -36.11
N MET A 247 18.74 -11.23 -36.38
CA MET A 247 18.89 -10.66 -37.74
C MET A 247 20.34 -10.67 -38.23
N LEU A 248 21.28 -10.29 -37.34
CA LEU A 248 22.73 -10.35 -37.67
C LEU A 248 23.18 -11.78 -37.91
N SER A 249 22.72 -12.74 -37.12
CA SER A 249 23.05 -14.16 -37.33
C SER A 249 22.52 -14.69 -38.65
N ILE A 250 21.28 -14.32 -39.01
CA ILE A 250 20.70 -14.68 -40.31
C ILE A 250 21.51 -14.06 -41.46
N ALA A 251 21.83 -12.77 -41.38
CA ALA A 251 22.64 -12.08 -42.38
C ALA A 251 24.03 -12.73 -42.53
N TYR A 252 24.64 -13.14 -41.41
CA TYR A 252 25.92 -13.89 -41.41
C TYR A 252 25.81 -15.23 -42.11
N VAL A 253 24.77 -16.02 -41.86
CA VAL A 253 24.50 -17.31 -42.51
C VAL A 253 24.33 -17.13 -44.02
N ILE A 254 23.58 -16.13 -44.45
CA ILE A 254 23.35 -15.81 -45.86
C ILE A 254 24.66 -15.38 -46.51
N PHE A 255 25.44 -14.51 -45.84
CA PHE A 255 26.74 -14.04 -46.34
C PHE A 255 27.71 -15.21 -46.59
N ILE A 256 27.86 -16.13 -45.62
CA ILE A 256 28.72 -17.30 -45.77
C ILE A 256 28.25 -18.17 -46.94
N LYS A 257 26.93 -18.38 -47.07
CA LYS A 257 26.40 -19.21 -48.17
C LYS A 257 26.68 -18.64 -49.55
N ILE A 258 26.68 -17.31 -49.69
CA ILE A 258 26.86 -16.65 -51.00
C ILE A 258 28.35 -16.45 -51.34
N PHE A 259 29.17 -16.12 -50.36
CA PHE A 259 30.55 -15.67 -50.60
C PHE A 259 31.62 -16.68 -50.22
N THR A 260 31.23 -17.84 -49.64
CA THR A 260 32.21 -18.87 -49.28
C THR A 260 31.74 -20.26 -49.69
N ASP A 261 32.70 -21.15 -50.06
CA ASP A 261 32.44 -22.55 -50.38
C ASP A 261 32.40 -23.48 -49.14
N MET A 262 32.41 -22.89 -47.94
CA MET A 262 32.50 -23.60 -46.65
C MET A 262 31.26 -24.32 -46.17
N PRO A 263 30.00 -23.93 -46.47
CA PRO A 263 28.84 -24.52 -45.78
C PRO A 263 28.49 -25.91 -46.29
N VAL A 264 28.34 -26.84 -45.35
CA VAL A 264 27.75 -28.16 -45.59
C VAL A 264 26.33 -28.00 -46.12
N SER A 265 25.95 -28.83 -47.09
CA SER A 265 24.58 -28.84 -47.63
C SER A 265 23.53 -28.97 -46.48
N GLY A 266 22.58 -28.06 -46.45
CA GLY A 266 21.55 -28.01 -45.38
C GLY A 266 21.86 -27.14 -44.16
N TRP A 267 23.09 -26.64 -43.99
CA TRP A 267 23.49 -25.85 -42.82
C TRP A 267 22.65 -24.56 -42.63
N ALA A 268 22.37 -23.84 -43.68
CA ALA A 268 21.54 -22.63 -43.62
C ALA A 268 20.07 -22.95 -43.32
N SER A 269 19.53 -24.07 -43.81
CA SER A 269 18.14 -24.50 -43.60
C SER A 269 17.87 -24.94 -42.16
N THR A 270 18.90 -25.40 -41.44
CA THR A 270 18.80 -25.78 -40.04
C THR A 270 19.00 -24.60 -39.09
N ASN A 271 19.91 -23.67 -39.41
CA ASN A 271 20.22 -22.55 -38.51
C ASN A 271 19.20 -21.40 -38.58
N ILE A 272 18.65 -21.08 -39.76
CA ILE A 272 17.68 -19.97 -39.89
C ILE A 272 16.44 -20.20 -39.04
N PRO A 273 15.75 -21.36 -39.01
CA PRO A 273 14.61 -21.59 -38.16
C PRO A 273 14.90 -21.47 -36.66
N ILE A 274 16.12 -21.86 -36.20
CA ILE A 274 16.52 -21.76 -34.79
C ILE A 274 16.54 -20.30 -34.30
N TYR A 275 16.85 -19.34 -35.17
CA TYR A 275 16.88 -17.92 -34.83
C TYR A 275 15.51 -17.25 -34.92
N PHE A 276 14.47 -17.92 -35.45
CA PHE A 276 13.10 -17.45 -35.53
C PHE A 276 12.19 -18.05 -34.44
N SER A 277 12.61 -19.11 -33.74
CA SER A 277 11.87 -19.75 -32.67
C SER A 277 12.14 -19.08 -31.32
#